data_83043d75a5c8670cd1f368b222a44129
#
_entry.id   83043d75a5c8670cd1f368b222a44129
#
_cell.length_a   1.000
_cell.length_b   1.000
_cell.length_c   1.000
_cell.angle_alpha   90.00
_cell.angle_beta   90.00
_cell.angle_gamma   90.00
#
_symmetry.space_group_name_H-M   'P 1'
#
loop_
_entity.id
_entity.type
_entity.pdbx_description
1 polymer ?
#
loop_
_entity_poly.entity_id
_entity_poly.type
_entity_poly.pdbx_seq_one_letter_code
_entity_poly.pdbx_strand_id
1 'polypeptide(L)'
;TMRSFVTDDEVTVWHDRAPHNLTDVFGMTYNQFTRPNGHVSVEFAGALAETASTDAQSLIELLNADADTEVLASYGHYAWKDYAAVTRHAFGKGDAEWVATLLDADSIRAVMREAVEHAGVEGAGIALAGQVAVRQGVNALGENVTYLLNYSADEVTVASPIEGEVVVAPVVIATDGSIDEVANAEVVLKEGAAVKQGDPLTIGRWNVAVIAD
;
A
#
# COMPACT_ATOMS: atom_id res chain seq x y z
N THR A 1 13.91 0.95 -2.68
CA THR A 1 13.45 0.77 -4.08
C THR A 1 14.64 0.73 -5.02
N MET A 2 14.44 0.19 -6.20
CA MET A 2 15.50 0.03 -7.22
C MET A 2 16.33 1.28 -7.45
N ARG A 3 17.64 1.09 -7.53
CA ARG A 3 18.66 2.10 -7.81
C ARG A 3 18.66 3.31 -6.86
N SER A 4 18.09 3.15 -5.68
CA SER A 4 18.21 4.16 -4.64
C SER A 4 19.60 4.10 -4.00
N PHE A 5 20.09 5.26 -3.56
CA PHE A 5 21.36 5.38 -2.85
C PHE A 5 22.59 4.88 -3.63
N VAL A 6 22.58 4.99 -4.94
CA VAL A 6 23.70 4.68 -5.83
C VAL A 6 24.49 5.94 -6.19
N THR A 7 23.81 7.08 -6.25
CA THR A 7 24.39 8.39 -6.58
C THR A 7 24.05 9.43 -5.52
N ASP A 8 24.86 10.50 -5.48
CA ASP A 8 24.53 11.73 -4.78
C ASP A 8 23.51 12.58 -5.55
N ASP A 9 23.19 13.75 -5.06
CA ASP A 9 22.26 14.71 -5.65
C ASP A 9 22.80 15.39 -6.92
N GLU A 10 24.11 15.31 -7.17
CA GLU A 10 24.76 15.73 -8.41
C GLU A 10 24.88 14.60 -9.45
N VAL A 11 24.23 13.45 -9.18
CA VAL A 11 24.26 12.23 -10.01
C VAL A 11 25.65 11.59 -10.11
N THR A 12 26.55 11.91 -9.19
CA THR A 12 27.85 11.26 -9.09
C THR A 12 27.71 9.92 -8.37
N VAL A 13 28.20 8.84 -8.96
CA VAL A 13 28.13 7.50 -8.38
C VAL A 13 29.06 7.40 -7.18
N TRP A 14 28.54 6.91 -6.06
CA TRP A 14 29.34 6.60 -4.89
C TRP A 14 30.38 5.50 -5.19
N HIS A 15 31.55 5.59 -4.57
CA HIS A 15 32.65 4.64 -4.80
C HIS A 15 32.54 3.35 -3.97
N ASP A 16 31.66 3.33 -2.97
CA ASP A 16 31.42 2.19 -2.10
C ASP A 16 30.25 1.33 -2.60
N ARG A 17 29.93 0.28 -1.86
CA ARG A 17 28.82 -0.58 -2.21
C ARG A 17 27.48 0.10 -1.91
N ALA A 18 26.59 0.02 -2.86
CA ALA A 18 25.22 0.45 -2.65
C ALA A 18 24.44 -0.56 -1.76
N PRO A 19 23.48 -0.09 -0.99
CA PRO A 19 23.05 1.31 -0.82
C PRO A 19 24.05 2.11 0.02
N HIS A 20 24.52 3.23 -0.51
CA HIS A 20 25.54 4.07 0.16
C HIS A 20 25.13 4.42 1.59
N ASN A 21 26.01 4.13 2.56
CA ASN A 21 25.81 4.35 4.00
C ASN A 21 24.58 3.69 4.63
N LEU A 22 23.89 2.80 3.92
CA LEU A 22 22.65 2.15 4.39
C LEU A 22 22.70 0.62 4.30
N THR A 23 23.86 0.04 4.07
CA THR A 23 24.03 -1.42 4.05
C THR A 23 23.60 -2.05 5.37
N ASP A 24 23.94 -1.44 6.49
CA ASP A 24 23.58 -1.90 7.82
C ASP A 24 22.07 -1.74 8.10
N VAL A 25 21.42 -0.75 7.48
CA VAL A 25 19.98 -0.52 7.64
C VAL A 25 19.18 -1.60 6.91
N PHE A 26 19.58 -1.90 5.68
CA PHE A 26 18.87 -2.85 4.84
C PHE A 26 19.38 -4.29 4.95
N GLY A 27 20.49 -4.51 5.70
CA GLY A 27 21.10 -5.83 5.88
C GLY A 27 21.46 -6.49 4.56
N MET A 28 21.87 -5.72 3.56
CA MET A 28 22.21 -6.28 2.26
C MET A 28 23.18 -5.38 1.48
N THR A 29 23.81 -5.96 0.49
CA THR A 29 24.61 -5.25 -0.47
C THR A 29 24.11 -5.50 -1.89
N TYR A 30 24.23 -4.45 -2.67
CA TYR A 30 23.92 -4.49 -4.10
C TYR A 30 25.07 -5.11 -4.88
N ASN A 31 24.82 -6.20 -5.60
CA ASN A 31 25.83 -6.81 -6.45
C ASN A 31 25.88 -6.13 -7.82
N GLN A 32 24.80 -6.20 -8.54
CA GLN A 32 24.64 -5.57 -9.85
C GLN A 32 23.16 -5.46 -10.22
N PHE A 33 22.89 -4.79 -11.30
CA PHE A 33 21.56 -4.78 -11.91
C PHE A 33 21.66 -5.29 -13.34
N THR A 34 20.55 -5.81 -13.83
CA THR A 34 20.42 -6.20 -15.23
C THR A 34 18.99 -6.03 -15.72
N ARG A 35 18.86 -5.99 -17.03
CA ARG A 35 17.56 -6.07 -17.67
C ARG A 35 17.39 -7.49 -18.19
N PRO A 36 16.43 -8.27 -17.66
CA PRO A 36 16.22 -9.61 -18.14
C PRO A 36 15.81 -9.63 -19.60
N ASN A 37 16.31 -10.60 -20.35
CA ASN A 37 15.86 -10.90 -21.69
C ASN A 37 14.90 -12.08 -21.62
N GLY A 38 13.60 -11.81 -21.57
CA GLY A 38 12.57 -12.80 -21.36
C GLY A 38 11.99 -12.77 -19.94
N HIS A 39 11.26 -13.82 -19.58
CA HIS A 39 10.60 -13.95 -18.29
C HIS A 39 11.58 -14.36 -17.20
N VAL A 40 11.55 -13.65 -16.09
CA VAL A 40 12.23 -14.00 -14.85
C VAL A 40 11.19 -13.93 -13.74
N SER A 41 10.79 -15.07 -13.20
CA SER A 41 9.81 -15.08 -12.12
C SER A 41 10.39 -14.50 -10.83
N VAL A 42 9.54 -13.89 -10.05
CA VAL A 42 9.77 -13.54 -8.65
C VAL A 42 9.00 -14.55 -7.81
N GLU A 43 9.71 -15.31 -7.03
CA GLU A 43 9.18 -16.39 -6.19
C GLU A 43 9.17 -15.91 -4.74
N PHE A 44 7.98 -15.76 -4.19
CA PHE A 44 7.77 -15.27 -2.83
C PHE A 44 7.98 -16.39 -1.81
N ALA A 45 8.44 -16.01 -0.61
CA ALA A 45 8.75 -16.91 0.49
C ALA A 45 8.38 -16.30 1.84
N GLY A 46 8.57 -17.04 2.93
CA GLY A 46 8.30 -16.55 4.27
C GLY A 46 6.86 -16.09 4.46
N ALA A 47 6.68 -14.89 4.98
CA ALA A 47 5.37 -14.28 5.20
C ALA A 47 4.59 -14.01 3.88
N LEU A 48 5.28 -13.96 2.74
CA LEU A 48 4.69 -13.76 1.42
C LEU A 48 4.50 -15.04 0.61
N ALA A 49 4.73 -16.23 1.19
CA ALA A 49 4.72 -17.51 0.48
C ALA A 49 3.40 -17.83 -0.26
N GLU A 50 2.27 -17.29 0.22
CA GLU A 50 0.97 -17.46 -0.42
C GLU A 50 0.73 -16.48 -1.59
N THR A 51 1.65 -15.55 -1.81
CA THR A 51 1.57 -14.60 -2.93
C THR A 51 1.93 -15.34 -4.21
N ALA A 52 1.08 -15.22 -5.23
CA ALA A 52 1.37 -15.81 -6.53
C ALA A 52 2.68 -15.23 -7.11
N SER A 53 3.48 -16.09 -7.72
CA SER A 53 4.68 -15.63 -8.42
C SER A 53 4.30 -14.69 -9.56
N THR A 54 5.14 -13.69 -9.79
CA THR A 54 4.99 -12.71 -10.86
C THR A 54 6.27 -12.62 -11.67
N ASP A 55 6.22 -11.99 -12.83
CA ASP A 55 7.41 -11.70 -13.61
C ASP A 55 8.06 -10.40 -13.14
N ALA A 56 9.38 -10.43 -12.96
CA ALA A 56 10.17 -9.24 -12.75
C ALA A 56 10.09 -8.34 -13.99
N GLN A 57 9.64 -7.09 -13.79
CA GLN A 57 9.44 -6.17 -14.90
C GLN A 57 10.62 -5.21 -15.06
N SER A 58 11.02 -4.99 -16.28
CA SER A 58 11.99 -3.97 -16.70
C SER A 58 13.41 -4.17 -16.21
N LEU A 59 13.68 -3.96 -14.94
CA LEU A 59 15.01 -4.01 -14.31
C LEU A 59 14.96 -4.92 -13.10
N ILE A 60 16.02 -5.69 -12.87
CA ILE A 60 16.25 -6.43 -11.65
C ILE A 60 17.58 -6.01 -11.02
N GLU A 61 17.59 -5.90 -9.70
CA GLU A 61 18.79 -5.78 -8.90
C GLU A 61 19.10 -7.13 -8.25
N LEU A 62 20.34 -7.51 -8.25
CA LEU A 62 20.80 -8.75 -7.64
C LEU A 62 21.35 -8.41 -6.25
N LEU A 63 20.58 -8.69 -5.21
CA LEU A 63 20.92 -8.37 -3.83
C LEU A 63 21.60 -9.54 -3.15
N ASN A 64 22.71 -9.26 -2.45
CA ASN A 64 23.30 -10.18 -1.49
C ASN A 64 22.73 -9.82 -0.10
N ALA A 65 21.82 -10.63 0.40
CA ALA A 65 21.29 -10.49 1.75
C ALA A 65 22.32 -10.96 2.77
N ASP A 66 22.41 -10.26 3.90
CA ASP A 66 23.22 -10.67 5.04
C ASP A 66 22.55 -11.86 5.78
N ALA A 67 23.27 -12.54 6.64
CA ALA A 67 22.80 -13.78 7.26
C ALA A 67 21.58 -13.60 8.19
N ASP A 68 21.37 -12.39 8.69
CA ASP A 68 20.28 -11.99 9.58
C ASP A 68 19.16 -11.24 8.84
N THR A 69 19.25 -11.14 7.51
CA THR A 69 18.24 -10.52 6.67
C THR A 69 17.27 -11.57 6.14
N GLU A 70 15.99 -11.35 6.35
CA GLU A 70 14.94 -12.18 5.82
C GLU A 70 14.78 -11.96 4.31
N VAL A 71 14.79 -13.06 3.55
CA VAL A 71 14.52 -13.03 2.11
C VAL A 71 13.06 -13.37 1.88
N LEU A 72 12.28 -12.36 1.48
CA LEU A 72 10.84 -12.49 1.21
C LEU A 72 10.53 -12.89 -0.23
N ALA A 73 11.47 -12.68 -1.16
CA ALA A 73 11.39 -13.21 -2.52
C ALA A 73 12.76 -13.34 -3.17
N SER A 74 12.87 -14.29 -4.10
CA SER A 74 14.05 -14.55 -4.93
C SER A 74 13.68 -14.63 -6.41
N TYR A 75 14.67 -14.67 -7.29
CA TYR A 75 14.44 -14.80 -8.73
C TYR A 75 14.39 -16.28 -9.17
N GLY A 76 13.35 -16.68 -9.86
CA GLY A 76 13.23 -18.03 -10.47
C GLY A 76 14.04 -18.16 -11.76
N HIS A 77 15.35 -17.93 -11.68
CA HIS A 77 16.24 -17.98 -12.83
C HIS A 77 17.52 -18.76 -12.48
N TYR A 78 17.99 -19.64 -13.36
CA TYR A 78 19.11 -20.55 -13.09
C TYR A 78 20.40 -19.85 -12.63
N ALA A 79 20.66 -18.63 -13.12
CA ALA A 79 21.86 -17.86 -12.78
C ALA A 79 21.63 -16.85 -11.63
N TRP A 80 20.39 -16.55 -11.28
CA TRP A 80 20.08 -15.47 -10.33
C TRP A 80 19.25 -15.92 -9.11
N LYS A 81 18.95 -17.20 -9.01
CA LYS A 81 18.13 -17.78 -7.93
C LYS A 81 18.72 -17.61 -6.52
N ASP A 82 20.03 -17.36 -6.44
CA ASP A 82 20.73 -17.18 -5.17
C ASP A 82 20.74 -15.70 -4.72
N TYR A 83 20.15 -14.81 -5.50
CA TYR A 83 19.99 -13.39 -5.14
C TYR A 83 18.56 -13.09 -4.70
N ALA A 84 18.47 -12.23 -3.68
CA ALA A 84 17.19 -11.77 -3.19
C ALA A 84 16.57 -10.72 -4.14
N ALA A 85 15.24 -10.79 -4.25
CA ALA A 85 14.40 -9.85 -4.97
C ALA A 85 13.60 -8.94 -4.03
N VAL A 86 13.24 -9.44 -2.85
CA VAL A 86 12.61 -8.67 -1.76
C VAL A 86 13.25 -9.10 -0.45
N THR A 87 13.68 -8.14 0.35
CA THR A 87 14.32 -8.38 1.65
C THR A 87 13.68 -7.54 2.74
N ARG A 88 13.76 -8.05 3.98
CA ARG A 88 13.44 -7.35 5.22
C ARG A 88 14.58 -7.51 6.20
N HIS A 89 14.99 -6.43 6.82
CA HIS A 89 16.03 -6.44 7.86
C HIS A 89 15.59 -5.62 9.06
N ALA A 90 15.73 -6.19 10.26
CA ALA A 90 15.43 -5.48 11.50
C ALA A 90 16.47 -4.41 11.79
N PHE A 91 16.05 -3.17 11.95
CA PHE A 91 16.94 -2.06 12.27
C PHE A 91 16.36 -1.15 13.35
N GLY A 92 17.07 -1.02 14.45
CA GLY A 92 16.65 -0.18 15.58
C GLY A 92 15.36 -0.71 16.24
N LYS A 93 14.25 0.00 16.06
CA LYS A 93 12.92 -0.37 16.59
C LYS A 93 11.94 -0.76 15.49
N GLY A 94 12.39 -0.90 14.28
CA GLY A 94 11.55 -1.21 13.14
C GLY A 94 12.30 -2.05 12.13
N ASP A 95 11.74 -2.17 10.94
CA ASP A 95 12.27 -2.97 9.85
C ASP A 95 12.47 -2.11 8.61
N ALA A 96 13.47 -2.47 7.82
CA ALA A 96 13.75 -1.89 6.53
C ALA A 96 13.53 -2.94 5.43
N GLU A 97 12.68 -2.61 4.47
CA GLU A 97 12.41 -3.49 3.33
C GLU A 97 12.96 -2.92 2.03
N TRP A 98 13.47 -3.81 1.19
CA TRP A 98 13.91 -3.47 -0.14
C TRP A 98 13.23 -4.32 -1.19
N VAL A 99 12.66 -3.68 -2.21
CA VAL A 99 12.08 -4.34 -3.38
C VAL A 99 12.98 -4.04 -4.58
N ALA A 100 13.61 -5.06 -5.10
CA ALA A 100 14.72 -4.98 -6.07
C ALA A 100 14.27 -5.08 -7.54
N THR A 101 12.98 -5.09 -7.80
CA THR A 101 12.41 -5.09 -9.16
C THR A 101 11.06 -4.40 -9.18
N LEU A 102 10.57 -4.10 -10.38
CA LEU A 102 9.18 -3.70 -10.55
C LEU A 102 8.29 -4.96 -10.48
N LEU A 103 7.38 -4.95 -9.53
CA LEU A 103 6.34 -5.96 -9.37
C LEU A 103 5.05 -5.49 -10.05
N ASP A 104 4.17 -6.43 -10.37
CA ASP A 104 2.81 -6.08 -10.77
C ASP A 104 2.00 -5.49 -9.61
N ALA A 105 0.82 -4.96 -9.92
CA ALA A 105 -0.01 -4.25 -8.95
C ALA A 105 -0.49 -5.13 -7.78
N ASP A 106 -0.72 -6.41 -8.02
CA ASP A 106 -1.20 -7.33 -7.00
C ASP A 106 -0.07 -7.76 -6.07
N SER A 107 1.09 -8.05 -6.63
CA SER A 107 2.29 -8.40 -5.87
C SER A 107 2.80 -7.26 -5.01
N ILE A 108 2.89 -6.03 -5.55
CA ILE A 108 3.31 -4.89 -4.72
C ILE A 108 2.28 -4.58 -3.61
N ARG A 109 0.98 -4.79 -3.88
CA ARG A 109 -0.06 -4.65 -2.87
C ARG A 109 0.09 -5.70 -1.77
N ALA A 110 0.44 -6.95 -2.11
CA ALA A 110 0.70 -8.00 -1.14
C ALA A 110 1.90 -7.67 -0.25
N VAL A 111 3.02 -7.23 -0.84
CA VAL A 111 4.22 -6.79 -0.10
C VAL A 111 3.88 -5.64 0.85
N MET A 112 3.20 -4.61 0.35
CA MET A 112 2.85 -3.45 1.19
C MET A 112 1.87 -3.80 2.32
N ARG A 113 0.92 -4.70 2.06
CA ARG A 113 -0.03 -5.16 3.09
C ARG A 113 0.70 -5.93 4.17
N GLU A 114 1.54 -6.86 3.79
CA GLU A 114 2.33 -7.66 4.72
C GLU A 114 3.25 -6.77 5.59
N ALA A 115 3.94 -5.79 4.99
CA ALA A 115 4.78 -4.85 5.72
C ALA A 115 3.98 -4.04 6.77
N VAL A 116 2.77 -3.62 6.44
CA VAL A 116 1.87 -2.90 7.35
C VAL A 116 1.38 -3.80 8.49
N GLU A 117 0.99 -5.04 8.17
CA GLU A 117 0.55 -6.05 9.15
C GLU A 117 1.70 -6.43 10.07
N HIS A 118 2.91 -6.65 9.54
CA HIS A 118 4.12 -6.94 10.30
C HIS A 118 4.47 -5.80 11.27
N ALA A 119 4.33 -4.55 10.81
CA ALA A 119 4.57 -3.37 11.65
C ALA A 119 3.47 -3.13 12.70
N GLY A 120 2.41 -3.93 12.73
CA GLY A 120 1.28 -3.78 13.65
C GLY A 120 0.53 -2.45 13.46
N VAL A 121 0.56 -1.87 12.26
CA VAL A 121 -0.14 -0.62 11.96
C VAL A 121 -1.60 -0.93 11.68
N GLU A 122 -2.48 -0.36 12.50
CA GLU A 122 -3.93 -0.50 12.38
C GLU A 122 -4.58 0.85 12.07
N GLY A 123 -5.79 0.81 11.54
CA GLY A 123 -6.58 2.03 11.32
C GLY A 123 -7.58 1.90 10.17
N ALA A 124 -8.47 2.88 10.10
CA ALA A 124 -9.55 2.94 9.11
C ALA A 124 -9.05 2.87 7.67
N GLY A 125 -7.91 3.52 7.38
CA GLY A 125 -7.31 3.51 6.04
C GLY A 125 -6.85 2.14 5.60
N ILE A 126 -6.40 1.29 6.54
CA ILE A 126 -5.95 -0.08 6.27
C ILE A 126 -7.17 -1.00 6.16
N ALA A 127 -8.11 -0.90 7.09
CA ALA A 127 -9.32 -1.72 7.10
C ALA A 127 -10.15 -1.57 5.81
N LEU A 128 -10.16 -0.38 5.23
CA LEU A 128 -10.92 -0.06 4.01
C LEU A 128 -10.04 0.05 2.74
N ALA A 129 -8.78 -0.39 2.81
CA ALA A 129 -7.86 -0.33 1.68
C ALA A 129 -8.41 -1.07 0.45
N GLY A 130 -8.38 -0.41 -0.70
CA GLY A 130 -8.90 -0.92 -1.96
C GLY A 130 -10.43 -0.81 -2.13
N GLN A 131 -11.16 -0.36 -1.12
CA GLN A 131 -12.59 -0.08 -1.19
C GLN A 131 -12.84 1.43 -1.36
N VAL A 132 -12.39 2.21 -0.40
CA VAL A 132 -12.47 3.69 -0.41
C VAL A 132 -11.15 4.29 0.06
N ALA A 133 -10.89 5.53 -0.33
CA ALA A 133 -9.79 6.27 0.25
C ALA A 133 -10.24 6.92 1.57
N VAL A 134 -9.46 6.72 2.63
CA VAL A 134 -9.73 7.30 3.94
C VAL A 134 -8.79 8.46 4.21
N ARG A 135 -9.31 9.55 4.74
CA ARG A 135 -8.52 10.66 5.30
C ARG A 135 -9.07 11.03 6.66
N GLN A 136 -8.18 11.34 7.57
CA GLN A 136 -8.54 11.71 8.93
C GLN A 136 -7.87 13.03 9.31
N GLY A 137 -8.54 13.80 10.15
CA GLY A 137 -8.03 15.07 10.64
C GLY A 137 -8.85 15.58 11.81
N VAL A 138 -8.51 16.75 12.32
CA VAL A 138 -9.23 17.43 13.38
C VAL A 138 -9.79 18.73 12.80
N ASN A 139 -11.08 18.98 12.99
CA ASN A 139 -11.73 20.20 12.52
C ASN A 139 -11.46 21.39 13.46
N ALA A 140 -11.97 22.57 13.12
CA ALA A 140 -11.80 23.79 13.94
C ALA A 140 -12.50 23.73 15.30
N LEU A 141 -13.42 22.80 15.51
CA LEU A 141 -14.12 22.57 16.77
C LEU A 141 -13.36 21.60 17.69
N GLY A 142 -12.28 20.99 17.18
CA GLY A 142 -11.49 19.99 17.92
C GLY A 142 -12.04 18.58 17.79
N GLU A 143 -13.01 18.32 16.94
CA GLU A 143 -13.58 17.00 16.67
C GLU A 143 -12.71 16.25 15.65
N ASN A 144 -12.55 14.95 15.84
CA ASN A 144 -11.92 14.14 14.80
C ASN A 144 -12.89 13.94 13.63
N VAL A 145 -12.38 14.04 12.44
CA VAL A 145 -13.18 13.95 11.22
C VAL A 145 -12.60 12.90 10.31
N THR A 146 -13.42 11.94 9.88
CA THR A 146 -13.06 10.90 8.94
C THR A 146 -13.79 11.09 7.62
N TYR A 147 -13.02 11.22 6.55
CA TYR A 147 -13.49 11.32 5.17
C TYR A 147 -13.38 9.94 4.52
N LEU A 148 -14.48 9.45 3.97
CA LEU A 148 -14.57 8.24 3.17
C LEU A 148 -14.84 8.63 1.72
N LEU A 149 -13.85 8.51 0.84
CA LEU A 149 -13.90 9.00 -0.54
C LEU A 149 -13.98 7.81 -1.51
N ASN A 150 -15.06 7.74 -2.25
CA ASN A 150 -15.21 6.78 -3.33
C ASN A 150 -14.74 7.42 -4.66
N TYR A 151 -13.59 6.99 -5.15
CA TYR A 151 -13.01 7.41 -6.43
C TYR A 151 -13.31 6.45 -7.57
N SER A 152 -14.37 5.64 -7.46
CA SER A 152 -14.77 4.71 -8.50
C SER A 152 -16.01 5.17 -9.26
N ALA A 153 -16.26 4.56 -10.42
CA ALA A 153 -17.47 4.77 -11.21
C ALA A 153 -18.68 4.00 -10.66
N ASP A 154 -18.48 3.15 -9.66
CA ASP A 154 -19.49 2.31 -9.05
C ASP A 154 -19.78 2.77 -7.62
N GLU A 155 -20.98 2.48 -7.15
CA GLU A 155 -21.35 2.62 -5.75
C GLU A 155 -20.58 1.60 -4.91
N VAL A 156 -20.20 1.98 -3.70
CA VAL A 156 -19.50 1.09 -2.75
C VAL A 156 -20.17 1.14 -1.38
N THR A 157 -20.37 -0.02 -0.77
CA THR A 157 -20.84 -0.13 0.61
C THR A 157 -19.69 -0.62 1.48
N VAL A 158 -19.36 0.13 2.52
CA VAL A 158 -18.31 -0.20 3.49
C VAL A 158 -18.87 -0.21 4.91
N ALA A 159 -18.23 -0.95 5.79
CA ALA A 159 -18.51 -0.83 7.23
C ALA A 159 -17.92 0.47 7.77
N SER A 160 -18.69 1.22 8.57
CA SER A 160 -18.16 2.42 9.21
C SER A 160 -16.93 2.09 10.06
N PRO A 161 -15.80 2.76 9.83
CA PRO A 161 -14.60 2.51 10.63
C PRO A 161 -14.65 3.12 12.03
N ILE A 162 -15.56 4.05 12.26
CA ILE A 162 -15.70 4.81 13.51
C ILE A 162 -17.18 4.95 13.91
N GLU A 163 -17.40 5.29 15.16
CA GLU A 163 -18.68 5.82 15.68
C GLU A 163 -18.66 7.35 15.54
N GLY A 164 -19.81 7.98 15.27
CA GLY A 164 -19.91 9.43 15.18
C GLY A 164 -21.19 9.91 14.51
N GLU A 165 -21.18 11.15 14.05
CA GLU A 165 -22.28 11.80 13.34
C GLU A 165 -21.88 12.10 11.89
N VAL A 166 -22.77 11.85 10.95
CA VAL A 166 -22.57 12.19 9.53
C VAL A 166 -22.68 13.71 9.34
N VAL A 167 -21.57 14.36 9.08
CA VAL A 167 -21.51 15.83 8.84
C VAL A 167 -21.59 16.20 7.35
N VAL A 168 -21.25 15.26 6.47
CA VAL A 168 -21.50 15.36 5.04
C VAL A 168 -22.03 14.04 4.54
N ALA A 169 -23.28 14.01 4.09
CA ALA A 169 -23.89 12.85 3.49
C ALA A 169 -23.52 12.74 1.99
N PRO A 170 -23.34 11.50 1.46
CA PRO A 170 -23.15 11.32 0.03
C PRO A 170 -24.34 11.85 -0.77
N VAL A 171 -24.06 12.55 -1.84
CA VAL A 171 -25.07 12.95 -2.82
C VAL A 171 -25.03 12.04 -4.02
N VAL A 172 -26.18 11.71 -4.62
CA VAL A 172 -26.25 10.95 -5.87
C VAL A 172 -26.35 11.92 -7.01
N ILE A 173 -25.43 11.81 -7.96
CA ILE A 173 -25.48 12.56 -9.21
C ILE A 173 -26.06 11.61 -10.26
N ALA A 174 -27.27 11.93 -10.76
CA ALA A 174 -27.90 11.20 -11.84
C ALA A 174 -27.09 11.32 -13.14
N THR A 175 -27.34 10.41 -14.10
CA THR A 175 -26.62 10.38 -15.38
C THR A 175 -26.87 11.63 -16.25
N ASP A 176 -27.93 12.37 -15.99
CA ASP A 176 -28.27 13.66 -16.65
C ASP A 176 -27.64 14.87 -15.94
N GLY A 177 -26.87 14.65 -14.85
CA GLY A 177 -26.22 15.72 -14.07
C GLY A 177 -27.11 16.34 -13.01
N SER A 178 -28.35 15.88 -12.84
CA SER A 178 -29.20 16.30 -11.73
C SER A 178 -28.73 15.66 -10.42
N ILE A 179 -28.97 16.36 -9.30
CA ILE A 179 -28.73 15.80 -7.95
C ILE A 179 -30.01 15.08 -7.55
N ASP A 180 -29.97 13.76 -7.55
CA ASP A 180 -31.05 12.95 -6.97
C ASP A 180 -30.79 12.70 -5.50
N GLU A 181 -31.81 12.88 -4.66
CA GLU A 181 -31.80 12.27 -3.34
C GLU A 181 -31.75 10.74 -3.53
N VAL A 182 -30.86 10.06 -2.76
CA VAL A 182 -30.64 8.62 -2.86
C VAL A 182 -31.95 7.87 -2.68
N ALA A 183 -32.64 7.61 -3.80
CA ALA A 183 -34.01 7.11 -3.77
C ALA A 183 -34.14 5.59 -3.47
N ASN A 184 -33.04 4.82 -3.47
CA ASN A 184 -33.09 3.35 -3.41
C ASN A 184 -32.04 2.66 -2.52
N ALA A 185 -31.30 3.35 -1.68
CA ALA A 185 -30.47 2.67 -0.69
C ALA A 185 -31.31 2.32 0.54
N GLU A 186 -31.24 1.07 1.01
CA GLU A 186 -31.93 0.63 2.24
C GLU A 186 -31.52 1.44 3.48
N VAL A 187 -30.36 2.11 3.43
CA VAL A 187 -29.87 3.04 4.46
C VAL A 187 -29.38 4.31 3.77
N VAL A 188 -30.22 5.33 3.72
CA VAL A 188 -29.83 6.65 3.23
C VAL A 188 -29.11 7.38 4.37
N LEU A 189 -27.80 7.57 4.23
CA LEU A 189 -27.06 8.45 5.11
C LEU A 189 -27.59 9.88 4.98
N LYS A 190 -27.97 10.49 6.09
CA LYS A 190 -28.37 11.89 6.16
C LYS A 190 -27.42 12.64 7.08
N GLU A 191 -27.21 13.91 6.78
CA GLU A 191 -26.53 14.80 7.72
C GLU A 191 -27.24 14.80 9.07
N GLY A 192 -26.47 14.75 10.15
CA GLY A 192 -26.98 14.59 11.52
C GLY A 192 -27.33 13.18 11.94
N ALA A 193 -27.14 12.18 11.05
CA ALA A 193 -27.41 10.81 11.42
C ALA A 193 -26.26 10.23 12.26
N ALA A 194 -26.60 9.62 13.40
CA ALA A 194 -25.64 8.88 14.21
C ALA A 194 -25.26 7.57 13.49
N VAL A 195 -23.98 7.25 13.48
CA VAL A 195 -23.40 6.05 12.90
C VAL A 195 -22.58 5.33 13.96
N LYS A 196 -22.69 4.01 14.03
CA LYS A 196 -21.84 3.18 14.88
C LYS A 196 -20.75 2.52 14.06
N GLN A 197 -19.65 2.21 14.71
CA GLN A 197 -18.62 1.38 14.10
C GLN A 197 -19.21 0.05 13.59
N GLY A 198 -18.97 -0.29 12.32
CA GLY A 198 -19.50 -1.48 11.68
C GLY A 198 -20.82 -1.27 10.92
N ASP A 199 -21.52 -0.15 11.10
CA ASP A 199 -22.74 0.13 10.34
C ASP A 199 -22.44 0.23 8.85
N PRO A 200 -23.31 -0.29 7.96
CA PRO A 200 -23.12 -0.19 6.52
C PRO A 200 -23.30 1.24 6.04
N LEU A 201 -22.29 1.76 5.33
CA LEU A 201 -22.28 3.08 4.70
C LEU A 201 -22.20 2.92 3.19
N THR A 202 -23.24 3.34 2.48
CA THR A 202 -23.25 3.32 1.02
C THR A 202 -22.83 4.68 0.50
N ILE A 203 -21.75 4.70 -0.31
CA ILE A 203 -21.16 5.89 -0.90
C ILE A 203 -21.26 5.77 -2.40
N GLY A 204 -22.02 6.67 -3.03
CA GLY A 204 -22.21 6.70 -4.48
C GLY A 204 -20.88 6.89 -5.25
N ARG A 205 -20.94 6.70 -6.55
CA ARG A 205 -19.80 6.94 -7.45
C ARG A 205 -19.29 8.37 -7.32
N TRP A 206 -17.96 8.53 -7.29
CA TRP A 206 -17.29 9.83 -7.23
C TRP A 206 -17.77 10.73 -6.08
N ASN A 207 -18.03 10.13 -4.92
CA ASN A 207 -18.68 10.80 -3.81
C ASN A 207 -17.91 10.66 -2.50
N VAL A 208 -18.36 11.34 -1.46
CA VAL A 208 -17.74 11.37 -0.14
C VAL A 208 -18.81 11.28 0.95
N ALA A 209 -18.46 10.55 2.01
CA ALA A 209 -19.13 10.65 3.31
C ALA A 209 -18.14 11.20 4.34
N VAL A 210 -18.59 12.06 5.22
CA VAL A 210 -17.77 12.62 6.29
C VAL A 210 -18.45 12.38 7.63
N ILE A 211 -17.70 11.81 8.56
CA ILE A 211 -18.17 11.46 9.91
C ILE A 211 -17.29 12.21 10.91
N ALA A 212 -17.90 12.86 11.88
CA ALA A 212 -17.23 13.49 13.04
C ALA A 212 -17.53 12.70 14.30
N ASP A 213 -16.53 12.52 15.18
CA ASP A 213 -16.64 11.89 16.51
C ASP A 213 -16.24 12.84 17.64
#